data_829b9c81a0d824397d12ceee2345531f
#
_entry.id   829b9c81a0d824397d12ceee2345531f
#
_cell.length_a   1.000
_cell.length_b   1.000
_cell.length_c   1.000
_cell.angle_alpha   90.00
_cell.angle_beta   90.00
_cell.angle_gamma   90.00
#
_symmetry.space_group_name_H-M   'P 1'
#
loop_
_entity.id
_entity.type
_entity.pdbx_description
1 polymer ?
#
loop_
_entity_poly.entity_id
_entity_poly.type
_entity_poly.pdbx_seq_one_letter_code
_entity_poly.pdbx_strand_id
1 'polypeptide(L)'
;MLKRVDRIQIAVADSNAAERVVAEVFGAELIRRDKAAPLGARRTTMQAGTSFLEILEPDGAGAVQDFLSKWGTGLFGAGFSVDDPAAAAHHLTKCGVGFEQSAGQLYLDAAATFGMRTVISQHRERVPVGAIKWAYEVTNVVGDWQAASARYARIFGLDAAKFSPIESKDFGYTGMLTLFDPPARLDRVEITQITDPKLAMGRFHQRRGDSLYMFFVETDDVGALEKRLQERGARFAAHRRDEAGLAELFIHPSAFLGVLVGVSRTEHAWLWSGDPQRARRAAVARAAR
;
A
#
# COMPACT_ATOMS: atom_id res chain seq x y z
N MET A 1 9.19 -14.34 3.42
CA MET A 1 9.98 -13.82 2.27
C MET A 1 9.84 -12.30 2.15
N LEU A 2 8.62 -11.72 2.13
CA LEU A 2 8.45 -10.27 2.11
C LEU A 2 8.95 -9.62 3.39
N LYS A 3 9.58 -8.45 3.26
CA LYS A 3 10.17 -7.70 4.37
C LYS A 3 9.43 -6.40 4.67
N ARG A 4 9.12 -5.61 3.63
CA ARG A 4 8.46 -4.30 3.76
C ARG A 4 7.45 -4.07 2.66
N VAL A 5 6.44 -3.25 2.95
CA VAL A 5 5.72 -2.49 1.92
C VAL A 5 6.66 -1.38 1.47
N ASP A 6 7.34 -1.61 0.35
CA ASP A 6 8.48 -0.80 -0.08
C ASP A 6 8.06 0.37 -0.98
N ARG A 7 6.99 0.17 -1.75
CA ARG A 7 6.51 1.17 -2.70
C ARG A 7 5.04 1.07 -3.03
N ILE A 8 4.49 2.19 -3.44
CA ILE A 8 3.13 2.33 -3.95
C ILE A 8 3.23 2.83 -5.38
N GLN A 9 2.52 2.21 -6.32
CA GLN A 9 2.49 2.59 -7.72
C GLN A 9 1.17 3.27 -8.06
N ILE A 10 1.24 4.46 -8.65
CA ILE A 10 0.07 5.28 -9.02
C ILE A 10 0.15 5.58 -10.51
N ALA A 11 -0.87 5.17 -11.27
CA ALA A 11 -1.00 5.49 -12.68
C ALA A 11 -1.59 6.90 -12.86
N VAL A 12 -0.96 7.71 -13.69
CA VAL A 12 -1.35 9.11 -13.93
C VAL A 12 -1.21 9.48 -15.41
N ALA A 13 -1.99 10.46 -15.85
CA ALA A 13 -1.86 11.02 -17.20
C ALA A 13 -0.80 12.15 -17.28
N ASP A 14 -0.49 12.80 -16.14
CA ASP A 14 0.49 13.90 -16.04
C ASP A 14 1.38 13.67 -14.81
N SER A 15 2.60 13.20 -15.05
CA SER A 15 3.57 12.92 -13.99
C SER A 15 4.06 14.18 -13.28
N ASN A 16 4.14 15.33 -13.95
CA ASN A 16 4.61 16.57 -13.33
C ASN A 16 3.58 17.14 -12.35
N ALA A 17 2.28 17.07 -12.69
CA ALA A 17 1.22 17.45 -11.78
C ALA A 17 1.17 16.49 -10.58
N ALA A 18 1.33 15.20 -10.80
CA ALA A 18 1.33 14.19 -9.74
C ALA A 18 2.54 14.34 -8.79
N GLU A 19 3.73 14.62 -9.32
CA GLU A 19 4.94 14.89 -8.53
C GLU A 19 4.72 16.04 -7.55
N ARG A 20 4.11 17.14 -8.01
CA ARG A 20 3.78 18.27 -7.13
C ARG A 20 2.84 17.86 -5.98
N VAL A 21 1.78 17.09 -6.28
CA VAL A 21 0.84 16.62 -5.24
C VAL A 21 1.56 15.78 -4.20
N VAL A 22 2.39 14.83 -4.62
CA VAL A 22 3.14 13.94 -3.72
C VAL A 22 4.14 14.71 -2.87
N ALA A 23 4.88 15.66 -3.47
CA ALA A 23 5.83 16.50 -2.76
C ALA A 23 5.12 17.40 -1.74
N GLU A 24 4.03 18.02 -2.12
CA GLU A 24 3.30 18.96 -1.27
C GLU A 24 2.54 18.26 -0.12
N VAL A 25 1.98 17.07 -0.35
CA VAL A 25 1.27 16.33 0.70
C VAL A 25 2.24 15.70 1.68
N PHE A 26 3.23 14.97 1.20
CA PHE A 26 4.12 14.19 2.06
C PHE A 26 5.52 14.79 2.28
N GLY A 27 5.87 15.89 1.60
CA GLY A 27 7.25 16.39 1.60
C GLY A 27 8.20 15.42 0.92
N ALA A 28 7.70 14.66 -0.05
CA ALA A 28 8.49 13.66 -0.75
C ALA A 28 9.53 14.29 -1.68
N GLU A 29 10.65 13.61 -1.86
CA GLU A 29 11.76 14.06 -2.71
C GLU A 29 11.89 13.19 -3.96
N LEU A 30 12.22 13.80 -5.08
CA LEU A 30 12.51 13.11 -6.33
C LEU A 30 13.82 12.33 -6.21
N ILE A 31 13.77 11.03 -6.49
CA ILE A 31 14.94 10.16 -6.50
C ILE A 31 15.46 9.91 -7.90
N ARG A 32 14.56 9.57 -8.84
CA ARG A 32 14.94 9.30 -10.24
C ARG A 32 13.75 9.33 -11.17
N ARG A 33 14.07 9.45 -12.46
CA ARG A 33 13.15 9.18 -13.56
C ARG A 33 13.77 8.12 -14.46
N ASP A 34 13.00 7.09 -14.77
CA ASP A 34 13.41 5.97 -15.63
C ASP A 34 12.21 5.35 -16.34
N LYS A 35 12.42 4.23 -17.04
CA LYS A 35 11.35 3.45 -17.67
C LYS A 35 11.04 2.21 -16.87
N ALA A 36 9.76 1.94 -16.68
CA ALA A 36 9.24 0.67 -16.22
C ALA A 36 8.73 -0.11 -17.45
N ALA A 37 9.65 -0.64 -18.24
CA ALA A 37 9.35 -1.31 -19.50
C ALA A 37 8.28 -2.40 -19.40
N PRO A 38 8.28 -3.29 -18.36
CA PRO A 38 7.23 -4.29 -18.17
C PRO A 38 5.81 -3.72 -18.04
N LEU A 39 5.71 -2.44 -17.69
CA LEU A 39 4.42 -1.76 -17.49
C LEU A 39 4.05 -0.83 -18.65
N GLY A 40 4.95 -0.65 -19.64
CA GLY A 40 4.79 0.31 -20.73
C GLY A 40 4.74 1.77 -20.23
N ALA A 41 5.60 2.13 -19.25
CA ALA A 41 5.49 3.41 -18.56
C ALA A 41 6.83 4.12 -18.35
N ARG A 42 6.80 5.46 -18.40
CA ARG A 42 7.77 6.32 -17.73
C ARG A 42 7.46 6.32 -16.23
N ARG A 43 8.50 6.20 -15.41
CA ARG A 43 8.38 6.17 -13.96
C ARG A 43 9.14 7.32 -13.33
N THR A 44 8.43 8.11 -12.51
CA THR A 44 9.03 9.06 -11.56
C THR A 44 8.97 8.43 -10.18
N THR A 45 10.13 8.17 -9.59
CA THR A 45 10.25 7.61 -8.23
C THR A 45 10.50 8.74 -7.26
N MET A 46 9.58 8.90 -6.31
CA MET A 46 9.71 9.84 -5.19
C MET A 46 9.86 9.05 -3.88
N GLN A 47 10.67 9.56 -2.96
CA GLN A 47 10.79 9.00 -1.63
C GLN A 47 9.93 9.79 -0.64
N ALA A 48 9.08 9.08 0.09
CA ALA A 48 8.32 9.61 1.22
C ALA A 48 8.53 8.68 2.42
N GLY A 49 9.04 9.21 3.52
CA GLY A 49 9.60 8.40 4.59
C GLY A 49 10.70 7.48 4.06
N THR A 50 10.65 6.20 4.40
CA THR A 50 11.53 5.17 3.85
C THR A 50 10.92 4.41 2.68
N SER A 51 9.71 4.77 2.22
CA SER A 51 9.02 4.12 1.10
C SER A 51 9.12 4.95 -0.18
N PHE A 52 8.91 4.31 -1.31
CA PHE A 52 8.78 4.99 -2.60
C PHE A 52 7.32 5.18 -3.00
N LEU A 53 7.03 6.31 -3.61
CA LEU A 53 5.82 6.55 -4.39
C LEU A 53 6.26 6.63 -5.86
N GLU A 54 5.90 5.61 -6.64
CA GLU A 54 6.23 5.52 -8.07
C GLU A 54 5.05 6.03 -8.89
N ILE A 55 5.24 7.17 -9.52
CA ILE A 55 4.30 7.80 -10.44
C ILE A 55 4.56 7.20 -11.82
N LEU A 56 3.54 6.54 -12.39
CA LEU A 56 3.62 5.83 -13.66
C LEU A 56 2.79 6.57 -14.71
N GLU A 57 3.47 7.10 -15.72
CA GLU A 57 2.86 7.74 -16.89
C GLU A 57 3.07 6.86 -18.12
N PRO A 58 2.06 6.62 -18.98
CA PRO A 58 2.21 5.76 -20.16
C PRO A 58 3.37 6.17 -21.06
N ASP A 59 4.10 5.18 -21.56
CA ASP A 59 5.13 5.34 -22.59
C ASP A 59 4.79 4.47 -23.82
N GLY A 60 3.55 4.59 -24.30
CA GLY A 60 2.95 3.77 -25.33
C GLY A 60 1.92 2.78 -24.81
N ALA A 61 1.62 1.75 -25.59
CA ALA A 61 0.72 0.66 -25.18
C ALA A 61 1.32 -0.14 -24.03
N GLY A 62 0.46 -0.60 -23.08
CA GLY A 62 0.88 -1.41 -21.95
C GLY A 62 -0.07 -1.30 -20.77
N ALA A 63 0.28 -1.98 -19.70
CA ALA A 63 -0.61 -2.14 -18.53
C ALA A 63 -1.03 -0.81 -17.89
N VAL A 64 -0.15 0.21 -17.90
CA VAL A 64 -0.47 1.55 -17.34
C VAL A 64 -1.45 2.29 -18.24
N GLN A 65 -1.27 2.23 -19.59
CA GLN A 65 -2.21 2.83 -20.54
C GLN A 65 -3.60 2.17 -20.43
N ASP A 66 -3.65 0.84 -20.36
CA ASP A 66 -4.91 0.09 -20.23
C ASP A 66 -5.65 0.45 -18.94
N PHE A 67 -4.91 0.55 -17.83
CA PHE A 67 -5.47 0.95 -16.54
C PHE A 67 -6.07 2.37 -16.60
N LEU A 68 -5.32 3.34 -17.14
CA LEU A 68 -5.78 4.72 -17.25
C LEU A 68 -7.00 4.85 -18.16
N SER A 69 -7.02 4.13 -19.30
CA SER A 69 -8.15 4.14 -20.22
C SER A 69 -9.42 3.59 -19.57
N LYS A 70 -9.30 2.61 -18.68
CA LYS A 70 -10.43 1.96 -18.03
C LYS A 70 -10.86 2.66 -16.74
N TRP A 71 -9.92 3.17 -15.96
CA TRP A 71 -10.17 3.59 -14.57
C TRP A 71 -9.77 5.03 -14.25
N GLY A 72 -9.05 5.70 -15.15
CA GLY A 72 -8.43 7.00 -14.88
C GLY A 72 -7.24 6.91 -13.92
N THR A 73 -6.80 8.07 -13.44
CA THR A 73 -5.73 8.19 -12.45
C THR A 73 -6.08 7.44 -11.15
N GLY A 74 -5.13 6.68 -10.59
CA GLY A 74 -5.39 5.94 -9.35
C GLY A 74 -4.32 4.91 -8.96
N LEU A 75 -4.60 4.18 -7.88
CA LEU A 75 -3.75 3.15 -7.33
C LEU A 75 -3.62 1.97 -8.31
N PHE A 76 -2.41 1.78 -8.81
CA PHE A 76 -2.12 0.83 -9.87
C PHE A 76 -1.51 -0.48 -9.36
N GLY A 77 -0.58 -0.38 -8.42
CA GLY A 77 0.15 -1.54 -7.91
C GLY A 77 0.78 -1.29 -6.55
N ALA A 78 1.26 -2.36 -5.95
CA ALA A 78 2.00 -2.36 -4.69
C ALA A 78 3.37 -3.02 -4.89
N GLY A 79 4.37 -2.52 -4.17
CA GLY A 79 5.69 -3.12 -4.23
C GLY A 79 6.19 -3.53 -2.85
N PHE A 80 6.85 -4.68 -2.84
CA PHE A 80 7.39 -5.28 -1.64
C PHE A 80 8.90 -5.47 -1.76
N SER A 81 9.60 -5.36 -0.65
CA SER A 81 11.02 -5.67 -0.61
C SER A 81 11.29 -7.06 -0.03
N VAL A 82 12.36 -7.66 -0.51
CA VAL A 82 12.92 -8.95 -0.06
C VAL A 82 14.42 -8.81 0.14
N ASP A 83 15.02 -9.66 0.96
CA ASP A 83 16.48 -9.64 1.13
C ASP A 83 17.20 -10.17 -0.13
N ASP A 84 16.65 -11.19 -0.78
CA ASP A 84 17.22 -11.83 -1.98
C ASP A 84 16.15 -11.97 -3.09
N PRO A 85 16.18 -11.10 -4.12
CA PRO A 85 15.28 -11.21 -5.26
C PRO A 85 15.46 -12.49 -6.09
N ALA A 86 16.66 -13.08 -6.14
CA ALA A 86 16.89 -14.32 -6.88
C ALA A 86 16.20 -15.50 -6.16
N ALA A 87 16.33 -15.57 -4.84
CA ALA A 87 15.59 -16.55 -4.03
C ALA A 87 14.07 -16.36 -4.16
N ALA A 88 13.60 -15.11 -4.20
CA ALA A 88 12.19 -14.81 -4.42
C ALA A 88 11.70 -15.28 -5.81
N ALA A 89 12.47 -15.03 -6.87
CA ALA A 89 12.18 -15.49 -8.22
C ALA A 89 12.08 -17.02 -8.29
N HIS A 90 13.04 -17.72 -7.69
CA HIS A 90 13.03 -19.18 -7.61
C HIS A 90 11.80 -19.71 -6.86
N HIS A 91 11.44 -19.09 -5.73
CA HIS A 91 10.25 -19.47 -4.96
C HIS A 91 8.96 -19.25 -5.76
N LEU A 92 8.80 -18.10 -6.44
CA LEU A 92 7.65 -17.81 -7.30
C LEU A 92 7.52 -18.84 -8.42
N THR A 93 8.63 -19.20 -9.08
CA THR A 93 8.67 -20.25 -10.11
C THR A 93 8.19 -21.59 -9.55
N LYS A 94 8.67 -22.01 -8.37
CA LYS A 94 8.20 -23.22 -7.69
C LYS A 94 6.69 -23.19 -7.37
N CYS A 95 6.14 -22.00 -7.09
CA CYS A 95 4.72 -21.80 -6.85
C CYS A 95 3.88 -21.71 -8.13
N GLY A 96 4.50 -21.84 -9.33
CA GLY A 96 3.82 -21.71 -10.61
C GLY A 96 3.33 -20.29 -10.90
N VAL A 97 4.03 -19.27 -10.39
CA VAL A 97 3.70 -17.85 -10.60
C VAL A 97 4.61 -17.28 -11.67
N GLY A 98 4.00 -16.80 -12.77
CA GLY A 98 4.71 -16.05 -13.80
C GLY A 98 5.06 -14.64 -13.34
N PHE A 99 6.23 -14.16 -13.76
CA PHE A 99 6.67 -12.78 -13.56
C PHE A 99 7.60 -12.35 -14.70
N GLU A 100 7.67 -11.05 -14.93
CA GLU A 100 8.68 -10.45 -15.79
C GLU A 100 9.80 -9.87 -14.93
N GLN A 101 11.05 -10.05 -15.34
CA GLN A 101 12.20 -9.51 -14.63
C GLN A 101 12.82 -8.36 -15.42
N SER A 102 12.94 -7.20 -14.79
CA SER A 102 13.55 -6.01 -15.40
C SER A 102 14.18 -5.14 -14.34
N ALA A 103 15.37 -4.61 -14.62
CA ALA A 103 16.12 -3.69 -13.75
C ALA A 103 16.24 -4.16 -12.29
N GLY A 104 16.41 -5.47 -12.06
CA GLY A 104 16.54 -6.05 -10.72
C GLY A 104 15.22 -6.15 -9.94
N GLN A 105 14.09 -5.97 -10.62
CA GLN A 105 12.74 -6.10 -10.06
C GLN A 105 11.98 -7.25 -10.72
N LEU A 106 11.07 -7.88 -9.96
CA LEU A 106 10.15 -8.90 -10.44
C LEU A 106 8.76 -8.28 -10.51
N TYR A 107 8.13 -8.33 -11.66
CA TYR A 107 6.80 -7.77 -11.94
C TYR A 107 5.80 -8.92 -12.09
N LEU A 108 4.83 -8.99 -11.17
CA LEU A 108 3.75 -9.97 -11.16
C LEU A 108 2.47 -9.31 -11.68
N ASP A 109 1.77 -10.01 -12.57
CA ASP A 109 0.48 -9.52 -13.05
C ASP A 109 -0.60 -9.61 -11.96
N ALA A 110 -1.62 -8.77 -12.09
CA ALA A 110 -2.78 -8.70 -11.20
C ALA A 110 -3.51 -10.04 -11.06
N ALA A 111 -3.58 -10.84 -12.14
CA ALA A 111 -4.21 -12.15 -12.11
C ALA A 111 -3.55 -13.14 -11.14
N ALA A 112 -2.25 -13.01 -10.89
CA ALA A 112 -1.52 -13.87 -9.95
C ALA A 112 -1.86 -13.59 -8.49
N THR A 113 -2.40 -12.40 -8.19
CA THR A 113 -2.50 -11.79 -6.85
C THR A 113 -3.86 -11.13 -6.61
N PHE A 114 -4.94 -11.72 -7.07
CA PHE A 114 -6.31 -11.24 -6.84
C PHE A 114 -6.47 -9.73 -7.12
N GLY A 115 -6.07 -9.32 -8.33
CA GLY A 115 -6.23 -7.93 -8.77
C GLY A 115 -5.12 -6.95 -8.32
N MET A 116 -4.20 -7.36 -7.44
CA MET A 116 -3.09 -6.53 -6.97
C MET A 116 -1.85 -6.69 -7.86
N ARG A 117 -1.59 -5.76 -8.79
CA ARG A 117 -0.28 -5.74 -9.48
C ARG A 117 0.85 -5.59 -8.47
N THR A 118 1.87 -6.44 -8.59
CA THR A 118 2.91 -6.52 -7.57
C THR A 118 4.29 -6.35 -8.20
N VAL A 119 5.14 -5.54 -7.55
CA VAL A 119 6.57 -5.48 -7.88
C VAL A 119 7.41 -5.89 -6.66
N ILE A 120 8.38 -6.79 -6.85
CA ILE A 120 9.29 -7.24 -5.81
C ILE A 120 10.69 -6.71 -6.11
N SER A 121 11.37 -6.16 -5.11
CA SER A 121 12.71 -5.59 -5.25
C SER A 121 13.59 -5.91 -4.05
N GLN A 122 14.90 -5.76 -4.21
CA GLN A 122 15.83 -5.92 -3.10
C GLN A 122 15.56 -4.87 -2.01
N HIS A 123 15.53 -5.32 -0.76
CA HIS A 123 15.46 -4.44 0.40
C HIS A 123 16.70 -3.58 0.51
N ARG A 124 16.51 -2.30 0.79
CA ARG A 124 17.57 -1.34 1.10
C ARG A 124 17.09 -0.41 2.20
N GLU A 125 17.89 -0.24 3.22
CA GLU A 125 17.63 0.78 4.24
C GLU A 125 17.77 2.17 3.63
N ARG A 126 16.91 3.09 4.08
CA ARG A 126 16.85 4.50 3.60
C ARG A 126 16.71 5.43 4.79
N VAL A 127 17.33 6.59 4.68
CA VAL A 127 17.07 7.71 5.60
C VAL A 127 15.65 8.24 5.30
N PRO A 128 14.78 8.42 6.30
CA PRO A 128 13.44 8.96 6.09
C PRO A 128 13.44 10.38 5.51
N VAL A 129 12.50 10.65 4.62
CA VAL A 129 12.30 11.96 3.97
C VAL A 129 10.84 12.40 4.14
N GLY A 130 10.63 13.69 4.42
CA GLY A 130 9.30 14.30 4.48
C GLY A 130 8.51 14.00 5.75
N ALA A 131 7.18 13.98 5.64
CA ALA A 131 6.25 14.02 6.77
C ALA A 131 5.75 12.65 7.25
N ILE A 132 6.11 11.57 6.55
CA ILE A 132 5.72 10.21 6.94
C ILE A 132 6.96 9.37 7.27
N LYS A 133 6.75 8.27 7.97
CA LYS A 133 7.82 7.31 8.28
C LYS A 133 7.98 6.30 7.15
N TRP A 134 6.87 5.66 6.76
CA TRP A 134 6.79 4.67 5.69
C TRP A 134 5.33 4.35 5.32
N ALA A 135 5.12 3.75 4.15
CA ALA A 135 3.91 3.00 3.86
C ALA A 135 4.03 1.62 4.52
N TYR A 136 2.96 1.15 5.17
CA TYR A 136 2.99 -0.13 5.88
C TYR A 136 1.89 -1.10 5.45
N GLU A 137 0.89 -0.61 4.73
CA GLU A 137 -0.26 -1.41 4.32
C GLU A 137 -0.73 -1.04 2.93
N VAL A 138 -1.16 -2.04 2.21
CA VAL A 138 -2.05 -1.91 1.05
C VAL A 138 -3.28 -2.76 1.29
N THR A 139 -4.47 -2.21 1.00
CA THR A 139 -5.73 -2.92 1.12
C THR A 139 -6.14 -3.47 -0.24
N ASN A 140 -6.28 -4.78 -0.35
CA ASN A 140 -6.79 -5.47 -1.52
C ASN A 140 -8.21 -6.01 -1.25
N VAL A 141 -9.19 -5.49 -1.99
CA VAL A 141 -10.59 -5.96 -1.91
C VAL A 141 -10.74 -7.14 -2.86
N VAL A 142 -11.28 -8.24 -2.35
CA VAL A 142 -11.38 -9.52 -3.07
C VAL A 142 -12.73 -10.19 -2.87
N GLY A 143 -13.09 -11.09 -3.78
CA GLY A 143 -14.30 -11.90 -3.66
C GLY A 143 -14.20 -13.04 -2.64
N ASP A 144 -12.98 -13.53 -2.35
CA ASP A 144 -12.71 -14.61 -1.40
C ASP A 144 -11.41 -14.34 -0.64
N TRP A 145 -11.55 -13.82 0.59
CA TRP A 145 -10.40 -13.47 1.42
C TRP A 145 -9.62 -14.71 1.91
N GLN A 146 -10.29 -15.85 2.06
CA GLN A 146 -9.65 -17.09 2.52
C GLN A 146 -8.72 -17.64 1.43
N ALA A 147 -9.22 -17.72 0.19
CA ALA A 147 -8.41 -18.11 -0.96
C ALA A 147 -7.26 -17.12 -1.20
N ALA A 148 -7.50 -15.82 -1.10
CA ALA A 148 -6.48 -14.80 -1.29
C ALA A 148 -5.39 -14.85 -0.20
N SER A 149 -5.74 -14.98 1.08
CA SER A 149 -4.76 -15.08 2.18
C SER A 149 -3.93 -16.35 2.11
N ALA A 150 -4.54 -17.49 1.78
CA ALA A 150 -3.81 -18.75 1.56
C ALA A 150 -2.85 -18.64 0.35
N ARG A 151 -3.29 -18.01 -0.73
CA ARG A 151 -2.46 -17.73 -1.90
C ARG A 151 -1.27 -16.85 -1.55
N TYR A 152 -1.48 -15.75 -0.82
CA TYR A 152 -0.42 -14.82 -0.42
C TYR A 152 0.58 -15.48 0.54
N ALA A 153 0.09 -16.27 1.52
CA ALA A 153 0.98 -17.06 2.37
C ALA A 153 1.93 -17.93 1.52
N ARG A 154 1.38 -18.64 0.54
CA ARG A 154 2.14 -19.55 -0.31
C ARG A 154 3.11 -18.83 -1.24
N ILE A 155 2.64 -17.86 -2.05
CA ILE A 155 3.49 -17.25 -3.10
C ILE A 155 4.50 -16.25 -2.55
N PHE A 156 4.20 -15.59 -1.44
CA PHE A 156 5.08 -14.64 -0.79
C PHE A 156 5.86 -15.22 0.40
N GLY A 157 5.68 -16.52 0.68
CA GLY A 157 6.37 -17.20 1.77
C GLY A 157 6.09 -16.55 3.13
N LEU A 158 4.82 -16.19 3.40
CA LEU A 158 4.40 -15.59 4.66
C LEU A 158 3.99 -16.68 5.65
N ASP A 159 4.24 -16.44 6.93
CA ASP A 159 3.83 -17.31 8.02
C ASP A 159 2.38 -17.00 8.41
N ALA A 160 1.44 -17.89 8.07
CA ALA A 160 0.04 -17.71 8.36
C ALA A 160 -0.27 -17.64 9.87
N ALA A 161 0.60 -18.16 10.75
CA ALA A 161 0.45 -18.01 12.20
C ALA A 161 0.61 -16.56 12.69
N LYS A 162 1.18 -15.70 11.85
CA LYS A 162 1.30 -14.26 12.11
C LYS A 162 0.09 -13.46 11.63
N PHE A 163 -0.83 -14.05 10.90
CA PHE A 163 -1.99 -13.37 10.35
C PHE A 163 -2.99 -13.00 11.45
N SER A 164 -3.76 -11.93 11.22
CA SER A 164 -4.76 -11.45 12.15
C SER A 164 -6.10 -11.25 11.43
N PRO A 165 -7.18 -11.92 11.84
CA PRO A 165 -8.49 -11.70 11.27
C PRO A 165 -8.98 -10.29 11.60
N ILE A 166 -9.70 -9.70 10.66
CA ILE A 166 -10.31 -8.38 10.81
C ILE A 166 -11.74 -8.37 10.33
N GLU A 167 -12.53 -7.51 10.93
CA GLU A 167 -13.88 -7.18 10.46
C GLU A 167 -14.21 -5.72 10.78
N SER A 168 -15.06 -5.12 9.96
CA SER A 168 -15.65 -3.82 10.24
C SER A 168 -17.09 -3.77 9.73
N LYS A 169 -18.02 -3.59 10.66
CA LYS A 169 -19.43 -3.36 10.32
C LYS A 169 -19.62 -1.98 9.69
N ASP A 170 -18.90 -0.97 10.16
CA ASP A 170 -19.01 0.42 9.68
C ASP A 170 -18.53 0.57 8.23
N PHE A 171 -17.50 -0.19 7.83
CA PHE A 171 -17.00 -0.20 6.47
C PHE A 171 -17.50 -1.39 5.62
N GLY A 172 -18.22 -2.34 6.25
CA GLY A 172 -18.89 -3.45 5.57
C GLY A 172 -17.96 -4.50 4.98
N TYR A 173 -16.98 -4.96 5.76
CA TYR A 173 -16.05 -6.02 5.33
C TYR A 173 -15.68 -6.98 6.45
N THR A 174 -15.20 -8.16 6.05
CA THR A 174 -14.42 -9.11 6.83
C THR A 174 -13.15 -9.46 6.08
N GLY A 175 -12.12 -9.95 6.74
CA GLY A 175 -10.88 -10.28 6.05
C GLY A 175 -9.73 -10.71 6.94
N MET A 176 -8.51 -10.49 6.43
CA MET A 176 -7.27 -10.92 7.05
C MET A 176 -6.14 -9.90 6.85
N LEU A 177 -5.44 -9.54 7.90
CA LEU A 177 -4.15 -8.87 7.82
C LEU A 177 -3.05 -9.92 7.63
N THR A 178 -2.40 -9.92 6.48
CA THR A 178 -1.28 -10.82 6.19
C THR A 178 0.03 -10.18 6.63
N LEU A 179 0.26 -10.12 7.93
CA LEU A 179 1.41 -9.46 8.55
C LEU A 179 2.73 -10.14 8.15
N PHE A 180 3.75 -9.35 7.80
CA PHE A 180 5.06 -9.86 7.39
C PHE A 180 5.95 -10.21 8.58
N ASP A 181 6.13 -9.26 9.52
CA ASP A 181 7.04 -9.43 10.67
C ASP A 181 6.55 -8.73 11.95
N PRO A 182 5.37 -9.12 12.50
CA PRO A 182 4.93 -8.62 13.78
C PRO A 182 5.73 -9.25 14.94
N PRO A 183 5.97 -8.57 16.07
CA PRO A 183 5.52 -7.22 16.38
C PRO A 183 6.49 -6.11 15.98
N ALA A 184 7.57 -6.42 15.26
CA ALA A 184 8.60 -5.44 14.95
C ALA A 184 8.08 -4.31 14.06
N ARG A 185 7.25 -4.65 13.03
CA ARG A 185 6.65 -3.68 12.12
C ARG A 185 5.24 -4.10 11.71
N LEU A 186 4.50 -3.11 11.19
CA LEU A 186 3.12 -3.27 10.71
C LEU A 186 3.01 -3.72 9.27
N ASP A 187 4.11 -3.87 8.53
CA ASP A 187 4.06 -4.20 7.11
C ASP A 187 3.13 -5.38 6.81
N ARG A 188 2.13 -5.16 5.95
CA ARG A 188 1.09 -6.14 5.65
C ARG A 188 0.35 -5.86 4.35
N VAL A 189 -0.31 -6.87 3.84
CA VAL A 189 -1.44 -6.70 2.93
C VAL A 189 -2.72 -6.93 3.74
N GLU A 190 -3.61 -5.97 3.74
CA GLU A 190 -4.97 -6.13 4.22
C GLU A 190 -5.81 -6.71 3.10
N ILE A 191 -6.36 -7.90 3.32
CA ILE A 191 -7.26 -8.57 2.39
C ILE A 191 -8.67 -8.44 2.94
N THR A 192 -9.57 -7.82 2.17
CA THR A 192 -10.95 -7.58 2.60
C THR A 192 -11.95 -8.17 1.61
N GLN A 193 -12.97 -8.82 2.15
CA GLN A 193 -14.14 -9.28 1.42
C GLN A 193 -15.36 -8.49 1.89
N ILE A 194 -16.16 -8.02 0.95
CA ILE A 194 -17.31 -7.17 1.22
C ILE A 194 -18.44 -7.96 1.88
N THR A 195 -18.96 -7.43 2.98
CA THR A 195 -20.17 -7.92 3.66
C THR A 195 -21.38 -7.03 3.45
N ASP A 196 -21.17 -5.73 3.15
CA ASP A 196 -22.23 -4.80 2.75
C ASP A 196 -21.91 -4.10 1.42
N PRO A 197 -22.57 -4.52 0.32
CA PRO A 197 -22.33 -3.94 -1.01
C PRO A 197 -22.80 -2.50 -1.16
N LYS A 198 -23.59 -1.95 -0.23
CA LYS A 198 -24.10 -0.59 -0.27
C LYS A 198 -23.10 0.44 0.26
N LEU A 199 -22.10 0.04 1.00
CA LEU A 199 -21.06 0.92 1.52
C LEU A 199 -20.00 1.25 0.46
N ALA A 200 -19.08 2.15 0.77
CA ALA A 200 -18.11 2.69 -0.20
C ALA A 200 -17.22 1.59 -0.81
N MET A 201 -16.70 0.68 0.02
CA MET A 201 -15.87 -0.43 -0.44
C MET A 201 -16.68 -1.42 -1.29
N GLY A 202 -17.95 -1.67 -0.91
CA GLY A 202 -18.86 -2.53 -1.68
C GLY A 202 -19.14 -1.99 -3.08
N ARG A 203 -19.47 -0.68 -3.20
CA ARG A 203 -19.65 -0.04 -4.51
C ARG A 203 -18.37 -0.03 -5.35
N PHE A 204 -17.22 0.10 -4.71
CA PHE A 204 -15.93 0.01 -5.38
C PHE A 204 -15.71 -1.41 -5.95
N HIS A 205 -15.88 -2.46 -5.16
CA HIS A 205 -15.71 -3.85 -5.58
C HIS A 205 -16.70 -4.24 -6.69
N GLN A 206 -17.97 -3.84 -6.58
CA GLN A 206 -18.96 -4.07 -7.65
C GLN A 206 -18.53 -3.50 -9.00
N ARG A 207 -17.83 -2.35 -9.00
CA ARG A 207 -17.37 -1.67 -10.21
C ARG A 207 -16.06 -2.22 -10.74
N ARG A 208 -15.12 -2.58 -9.86
CA ARG A 208 -13.74 -2.91 -10.24
C ARG A 208 -13.40 -4.41 -10.15
N GLY A 209 -14.17 -5.19 -9.39
CA GLY A 209 -13.79 -6.54 -9.01
C GLY A 209 -12.62 -6.53 -8.02
N ASP A 210 -11.91 -7.65 -7.96
CA ASP A 210 -10.73 -7.80 -7.13
C ASP A 210 -9.66 -6.77 -7.53
N SER A 211 -9.28 -5.91 -6.59
CA SER A 211 -8.33 -4.81 -6.87
C SER A 211 -7.86 -4.08 -5.62
N LEU A 212 -6.74 -3.38 -5.74
CA LEU A 212 -6.25 -2.45 -4.72
C LEU A 212 -7.25 -1.31 -4.49
N TYR A 213 -7.56 -1.05 -3.22
CA TYR A 213 -8.49 -0.02 -2.79
C TYR A 213 -7.82 1.22 -2.22
N MET A 214 -6.84 1.02 -1.33
CA MET A 214 -6.13 2.09 -0.64
C MET A 214 -4.76 1.62 -0.14
N PHE A 215 -4.01 2.55 0.43
CA PHE A 215 -2.81 2.24 1.21
C PHE A 215 -2.76 3.09 2.48
N PHE A 216 -2.00 2.61 3.48
CA PHE A 216 -1.75 3.35 4.71
C PHE A 216 -0.29 3.74 4.86
N VAL A 217 -0.09 4.92 5.46
CA VAL A 217 1.22 5.43 5.87
C VAL A 217 1.25 5.69 7.37
N GLU A 218 2.44 5.52 7.96
CA GLU A 218 2.69 5.82 9.36
C GLU A 218 3.39 7.18 9.50
N THR A 219 2.97 7.96 10.49
CA THR A 219 3.65 9.18 10.92
C THR A 219 3.65 9.29 12.43
N ASP A 220 4.62 10.00 13.00
CA ASP A 220 4.61 10.33 14.45
C ASP A 220 3.69 11.50 14.76
N ASP A 221 3.39 12.36 13.76
CA ASP A 221 2.56 13.55 13.91
C ASP A 221 1.49 13.65 12.81
N VAL A 222 0.32 13.03 13.08
CA VAL A 222 -0.85 13.13 12.19
C VAL A 222 -1.39 14.54 12.14
N GLY A 223 -1.27 15.32 13.24
CA GLY A 223 -1.74 16.70 13.31
C GLY A 223 -0.98 17.64 12.38
N ALA A 224 0.34 17.46 12.24
CA ALA A 224 1.12 18.23 11.27
C ALA A 224 0.68 17.95 9.83
N LEU A 225 0.33 16.71 9.52
CA LEU A 225 -0.20 16.35 8.19
C LEU A 225 -1.62 16.90 8.00
N GLU A 226 -2.48 16.84 9.03
CA GLU A 226 -3.80 17.48 9.02
C GLU A 226 -3.69 18.97 8.65
N LYS A 227 -2.80 19.71 9.34
CA LYS A 227 -2.57 21.14 9.08
C LYS A 227 -2.15 21.39 7.63
N ARG A 228 -1.21 20.59 7.12
CA ARG A 228 -0.73 20.68 5.72
C ARG A 228 -1.87 20.47 4.71
N LEU A 229 -2.77 19.53 4.98
CA LEU A 229 -3.95 19.27 4.13
C LEU A 229 -4.94 20.44 4.20
N GLN A 230 -5.16 21.03 5.38
CA GLN A 230 -6.02 22.21 5.57
C GLN A 230 -5.49 23.43 4.81
N GLU A 231 -4.20 23.72 4.91
CA GLU A 231 -3.53 24.84 4.20
C GLU A 231 -3.67 24.73 2.68
N ARG A 232 -3.82 23.51 2.17
CA ARG A 232 -4.04 23.21 0.75
C ARG A 232 -5.50 23.18 0.32
N GLY A 233 -6.45 23.33 1.24
CA GLY A 233 -7.85 23.10 0.97
C GLY A 233 -8.17 21.66 0.52
N ALA A 234 -7.31 20.70 0.88
CA ALA A 234 -7.46 19.31 0.50
C ALA A 234 -8.59 18.62 1.27
N ARG A 235 -9.35 17.76 0.60
CA ARG A 235 -10.41 16.98 1.26
C ARG A 235 -9.80 15.82 2.05
N PHE A 236 -10.12 15.76 3.34
CA PHE A 236 -9.77 14.63 4.21
C PHE A 236 -10.85 14.44 5.28
N ALA A 237 -10.80 13.31 5.97
CA ALA A 237 -11.64 13.02 7.13
C ALA A 237 -10.72 12.66 8.31
N ALA A 238 -10.78 13.44 9.39
CA ALA A 238 -10.21 13.06 10.68
C ALA A 238 -11.06 11.93 11.27
N HIS A 239 -10.47 10.77 11.49
CA HIS A 239 -11.23 9.58 11.87
C HIS A 239 -11.19 9.34 13.37
N ARG A 240 -10.05 9.44 14.01
CA ARG A 240 -9.90 9.19 15.46
C ARG A 240 -9.01 10.21 16.13
N ARG A 241 -9.42 10.61 17.34
CA ARG A 241 -8.65 11.44 18.26
C ARG A 241 -8.57 10.74 19.62
N ASP A 242 -7.44 10.87 20.28
CA ASP A 242 -7.20 10.45 21.66
C ASP A 242 -6.54 11.57 22.46
N GLU A 243 -6.11 11.30 23.70
CA GLU A 243 -5.46 12.31 24.57
C GLU A 243 -4.19 12.91 23.96
N ALA A 244 -3.48 12.18 23.09
CA ALA A 244 -2.30 12.63 22.39
C ALA A 244 -2.62 13.37 21.06
N GLY A 245 -3.90 13.61 20.76
CA GLY A 245 -4.35 14.35 19.57
C GLY A 245 -4.92 13.46 18.47
N LEU A 246 -4.75 13.85 17.20
CA LEU A 246 -5.25 13.09 16.06
C LEU A 246 -4.42 11.81 15.86
N ALA A 247 -5.09 10.66 15.88
CA ALA A 247 -4.47 9.35 15.76
C ALA A 247 -4.56 8.76 14.34
N GLU A 248 -5.62 9.15 13.60
CA GLU A 248 -5.87 8.65 12.24
C GLU A 248 -6.65 9.66 11.41
N LEU A 249 -6.33 9.75 10.12
CA LEU A 249 -7.11 10.47 9.12
C LEU A 249 -7.09 9.72 7.78
N PHE A 250 -8.09 10.03 6.93
CA PHE A 250 -8.15 9.55 5.56
C PHE A 250 -8.09 10.72 4.58
N ILE A 251 -7.10 10.72 3.68
CA ILE A 251 -7.00 11.68 2.58
C ILE A 251 -7.94 11.20 1.47
N HIS A 252 -8.88 12.07 1.09
CA HIS A 252 -9.88 11.73 0.07
C HIS A 252 -9.21 11.55 -1.31
N PRO A 253 -9.70 10.64 -2.17
CA PRO A 253 -9.13 10.40 -3.51
C PRO A 253 -8.99 11.67 -4.38
N SER A 254 -9.92 12.61 -4.28
CA SER A 254 -9.82 13.89 -5.02
C SER A 254 -8.66 14.78 -4.57
N ALA A 255 -8.09 14.55 -3.41
CA ALA A 255 -6.97 15.29 -2.87
C ALA A 255 -5.62 14.59 -3.08
N PHE A 256 -5.62 13.31 -3.48
CA PHE A 256 -4.41 12.53 -3.69
C PHE A 256 -4.53 11.55 -4.87
N LEU A 257 -4.40 12.06 -6.09
CA LEU A 257 -4.24 11.28 -7.34
C LEU A 257 -5.26 10.14 -7.51
N GLY A 258 -6.50 10.36 -7.12
CA GLY A 258 -7.56 9.34 -7.22
C GLY A 258 -7.43 8.19 -6.22
N VAL A 259 -6.54 8.29 -5.24
CA VAL A 259 -6.22 7.23 -4.26
C VAL A 259 -6.69 7.63 -2.86
N LEU A 260 -7.42 6.75 -2.19
CA LEU A 260 -7.69 6.87 -0.77
C LEU A 260 -6.43 6.53 0.03
N VAL A 261 -6.01 7.42 0.94
CA VAL A 261 -4.81 7.20 1.76
C VAL A 261 -5.18 7.28 3.23
N GLY A 262 -4.93 6.21 3.97
CA GLY A 262 -4.96 6.21 5.42
C GLY A 262 -3.64 6.71 5.99
N VAL A 263 -3.73 7.53 7.03
CA VAL A 263 -2.58 8.02 7.78
C VAL A 263 -2.82 7.73 9.25
N SER A 264 -1.89 7.06 9.91
CA SER A 264 -2.06 6.74 11.32
C SER A 264 -0.75 6.79 12.10
N ARG A 265 -0.89 6.96 13.42
CA ARG A 265 0.17 6.59 14.36
C ARG A 265 0.22 5.06 14.47
N THR A 266 1.40 4.50 14.66
CA THR A 266 1.61 3.04 14.73
C THR A 266 0.75 2.38 15.80
N GLU A 267 0.70 2.97 17.00
CA GLU A 267 -0.08 2.41 18.13
C GLU A 267 -1.54 2.25 17.74
N HIS A 268 -2.08 3.23 17.02
CA HIS A 268 -3.47 3.22 16.59
C HIS A 268 -3.72 2.12 15.56
N ALA A 269 -2.86 2.01 14.55
CA ALA A 269 -3.00 0.99 13.52
C ALA A 269 -2.94 -0.45 14.11
N TRP A 270 -2.12 -0.67 15.15
CA TRP A 270 -2.10 -1.95 15.86
C TRP A 270 -3.37 -2.21 16.66
N LEU A 271 -4.01 -1.17 17.22
CA LEU A 271 -5.22 -1.33 18.01
C LEU A 271 -6.39 -1.91 17.21
N TRP A 272 -6.60 -1.40 16.00
CA TRP A 272 -7.70 -1.90 15.16
C TRP A 272 -7.33 -3.08 14.27
N SER A 273 -6.08 -3.59 14.38
CA SER A 273 -5.65 -4.79 13.66
C SER A 273 -6.31 -6.09 14.13
N GLY A 274 -7.24 -6.03 15.09
CA GLY A 274 -7.93 -7.22 15.62
C GLY A 274 -7.14 -8.02 16.67
N ASP A 275 -5.90 -7.63 16.97
CA ASP A 275 -5.05 -8.29 17.98
C ASP A 275 -4.50 -7.30 19.02
N PRO A 276 -5.23 -7.05 20.13
CA PRO A 276 -4.78 -6.13 21.18
C PRO A 276 -3.46 -6.52 21.85
N GLN A 277 -3.12 -7.81 21.86
CA GLN A 277 -1.85 -8.26 22.43
C GLN A 277 -0.67 -7.87 21.55
N ARG A 278 -0.84 -7.90 20.23
CA ARG A 278 0.17 -7.41 19.28
C ARG A 278 0.37 -5.90 19.42
N ALA A 279 -0.69 -5.14 19.62
CA ALA A 279 -0.61 -3.70 19.89
C ALA A 279 0.28 -3.41 21.11
N ARG A 280 0.09 -4.13 22.22
CA ARG A 280 0.91 -4.00 23.43
C ARG A 280 2.37 -4.39 23.20
N ARG A 281 2.64 -5.47 22.46
CA ARG A 281 4.00 -5.91 22.12
C ARG A 281 4.71 -4.89 21.22
N ALA A 282 4.01 -4.31 20.26
CA ALA A 282 4.55 -3.27 19.39
C ALA A 282 4.93 -2.00 20.18
N ALA A 283 4.09 -1.57 21.12
CA ALA A 283 4.36 -0.45 22.00
C ALA A 283 5.60 -0.69 22.89
N VAL A 284 5.74 -1.87 23.48
CA VAL A 284 6.90 -2.26 24.32
C VAL A 284 8.18 -2.32 23.46
N ALA A 285 8.12 -2.91 22.29
CA ALA A 285 9.28 -2.99 21.39
C ALA A 285 9.78 -1.62 20.89
N ARG A 286 8.90 -0.61 20.85
CA ARG A 286 9.28 0.77 20.52
C ARG A 286 9.90 1.51 21.68
N ALA A 287 9.40 1.31 22.90
CA ALA A 287 9.96 1.91 24.12
C ALA A 287 11.38 1.41 24.43
N ALA A 288 11.76 0.26 23.86
CA ALA A 288 13.07 -0.37 24.04
C ALA A 288 14.11 0.02 22.96
N ARG A 289 13.75 0.86 22.00
CA ARG A 289 14.64 1.40 20.93
C ARG A 289 14.92 2.87 21.13
#